data_42caac093b52f4fc7034604624e039e1
#
_entry.id   42caac093b52f4fc7034604624e039e1
#
_cell.length_a   1.000
_cell.length_b   1.000
_cell.length_c   1.000
_cell.angle_alpha   90.00
_cell.angle_beta   90.00
_cell.angle_gamma   90.00
#
_symmetry.space_group_name_H-M   'P 1'
#
loop_
_entity.id
_entity.type
_entity.pdbx_description
1 polymer ?
#
loop_
_entity_poly.entity_id
_entity_poly.type
_entity_poly.pdbx_seq_one_letter_code
_entity_poly.pdbx_strand_id
1 'polypeptide(L)'
;IINKSQHSLPNYETSQSAGMDLRANLTEPITLNSLERAIVPTGLFIELPEGYEAQIRPRSGLAAKKGITLLNSPGTIDADYRGEIGVI
;
A
#
# COMPACT_ATOMS: atom_id res chain seq x y z
N ILE A 1 -12.88 1.73 -6.98
CA ILE A 1 -11.42 1.79 -7.11
C ILE A 1 -11.02 2.13 -8.54
N ILE A 2 -10.04 3.01 -8.69
CA ILE A 2 -9.44 3.36 -9.98
C ILE A 2 -8.01 2.83 -9.98
N ASN A 3 -7.67 2.09 -11.03
CA ASN A 3 -6.33 1.52 -11.21
C ASN A 3 -5.63 2.18 -12.40
N LYS A 4 -4.60 2.98 -12.12
CA LYS A 4 -3.71 3.59 -13.11
C LYS A 4 -2.33 2.93 -13.13
N SER A 5 -2.17 1.81 -12.39
CA SER A 5 -0.93 1.05 -12.37
C SER A 5 -0.81 0.11 -13.58
N GLN A 6 0.37 -0.45 -13.76
CA GLN A 6 0.60 -1.54 -14.73
C GLN A 6 0.30 -2.92 -14.14
N HIS A 7 -0.21 -3.00 -12.93
CA HIS A 7 -0.58 -4.24 -12.26
C HIS A 7 -2.08 -4.48 -12.31
N SER A 8 -2.50 -5.72 -12.10
CA SER A 8 -3.91 -6.05 -11.90
C SER A 8 -4.42 -5.44 -10.59
N LEU A 9 -5.74 -5.30 -10.48
CA LEU A 9 -6.37 -4.88 -9.22
C LEU A 9 -5.98 -5.81 -8.08
N PRO A 10 -5.78 -5.26 -6.86
CA PRO A 10 -5.61 -6.09 -5.67
C PRO A 10 -6.79 -7.02 -5.47
N ASN A 11 -6.51 -8.21 -5.00
CA ASN A 11 -7.52 -9.20 -4.68
C ASN A 11 -7.13 -9.94 -3.40
N TYR A 12 -8.10 -10.64 -2.81
CA TYR A 12 -7.84 -11.55 -1.70
C TYR A 12 -7.24 -12.85 -2.24
N GLU A 13 -6.05 -13.23 -1.77
CA GLU A 13 -5.35 -14.43 -2.23
C GLU A 13 -6.05 -15.74 -1.82
N THR A 14 -6.76 -15.73 -0.69
CA THR A 14 -7.56 -16.85 -0.21
C THR A 14 -8.95 -16.39 0.20
N SER A 15 -9.91 -17.31 0.33
CA SER A 15 -11.27 -17.01 0.75
C SER A 15 -11.38 -16.39 2.15
N GLN A 16 -10.37 -16.59 2.99
CA GLN A 16 -10.35 -16.07 4.35
C GLN A 16 -9.27 -14.99 4.57
N SER A 17 -8.67 -14.50 3.51
CA SER A 17 -7.72 -13.38 3.60
C SER A 17 -8.43 -12.11 4.08
N ALA A 18 -7.88 -11.44 5.09
CA ALA A 18 -8.40 -10.18 5.58
C ALA A 18 -7.84 -8.97 4.81
N GLY A 19 -6.67 -9.12 4.19
CA GLY A 19 -6.00 -8.07 3.45
C GLY A 19 -5.73 -8.46 2.01
N MET A 20 -5.51 -7.42 1.19
CA MET A 20 -5.07 -7.56 -0.20
C MET A 20 -3.67 -7.01 -0.34
N ASP A 21 -2.86 -7.63 -1.21
CA ASP A 21 -1.51 -7.13 -1.47
C ASP A 21 -1.54 -5.90 -2.39
N LEU A 22 -0.82 -4.86 -2.00
CA LEU A 22 -0.50 -3.73 -2.86
C LEU A 22 0.88 -3.93 -3.48
N ARG A 23 1.02 -3.45 -4.71
CA ARG A 23 2.28 -3.51 -5.45
C ARG A 23 2.79 -2.10 -5.72
N ALA A 24 4.11 -1.94 -5.65
CA ALA A 24 4.75 -0.70 -6.07
C ALA A 24 4.58 -0.50 -7.58
N ASN A 25 4.09 0.66 -7.98
CA ASN A 25 3.95 1.03 -9.40
C ASN A 25 5.15 1.90 -9.81
N LEU A 26 6.25 1.24 -10.15
CA LEU A 26 7.51 1.87 -10.45
C LEU A 26 7.96 1.55 -11.88
N THR A 27 8.57 2.53 -12.56
CA THR A 27 9.26 2.32 -13.83
C THR A 27 10.71 1.89 -13.61
N GLU A 28 11.30 2.31 -12.49
CA GLU A 28 12.68 1.99 -12.10
C GLU A 28 12.73 1.65 -10.61
N PRO A 29 13.69 0.81 -10.18
CA PRO A 29 13.89 0.53 -8.76
C PRO A 29 14.18 1.80 -7.95
N ILE A 30 13.69 1.84 -6.71
CA ILE A 30 14.04 2.87 -5.72
C ILE A 30 15.08 2.27 -4.78
N THR A 31 16.18 2.98 -4.60
CA THR A 31 17.22 2.63 -3.62
C THR A 31 17.09 3.55 -2.42
N LEU A 32 16.95 2.97 -1.23
CA LEU A 32 16.92 3.70 0.04
C LEU A 32 18.22 3.45 0.78
N ASN A 33 18.96 4.51 1.05
CA ASN A 33 20.11 4.47 1.94
C ASN A 33 19.65 4.56 3.40
N SER A 34 20.58 4.37 4.33
CA SER A 34 20.29 4.45 5.76
C SER A 34 19.56 5.76 6.11
N LEU A 35 18.49 5.67 6.88
CA LEU A 35 17.64 6.78 7.34
C LEU A 35 16.84 7.49 6.25
N GLU A 36 16.95 7.08 5.00
CA GLU A 36 16.10 7.62 3.94
C GLU A 36 14.70 7.00 3.94
N ARG A 37 13.76 7.74 3.39
CA ARG A 37 12.37 7.31 3.20
C ARG A 37 11.86 7.79 1.86
N ALA A 38 10.84 7.13 1.34
CA ALA A 38 10.19 7.52 0.10
C ALA A 38 8.69 7.22 0.19
N ILE A 39 7.91 7.95 -0.58
CA ILE A 39 6.52 7.59 -0.83
C ILE A 39 6.50 6.76 -2.10
N VAL A 40 6.17 5.48 -1.97
CA VAL A 40 6.12 4.54 -3.09
C VAL A 40 4.73 4.57 -3.70
N PRO A 41 4.59 4.96 -4.98
CA PRO A 41 3.29 5.02 -5.62
C PRO A 41 2.71 3.63 -5.88
N THR A 42 1.40 3.49 -5.82
CA THR A 42 0.69 2.26 -6.17
C THR A 42 -0.10 2.36 -7.47
N GLY A 43 -0.35 3.56 -7.95
CA GLY A 43 -1.25 3.81 -9.07
C GLY A 43 -2.72 3.58 -8.75
N LEU A 44 -3.08 3.40 -7.47
CA LEU A 44 -4.43 3.08 -7.04
C LEU A 44 -5.08 4.26 -6.32
N PHE A 45 -6.37 4.42 -6.58
CA PHE A 45 -7.23 5.42 -5.96
C PHE A 45 -8.49 4.73 -5.48
N ILE A 46 -8.91 4.99 -4.25
CA ILE A 46 -10.12 4.38 -3.69
C ILE A 46 -11.07 5.44 -3.16
N GLU A 47 -12.34 5.11 -3.15
CA GLU A 47 -13.39 5.86 -2.46
C GLU A 47 -14.03 4.93 -1.45
N LEU A 48 -13.94 5.28 -0.19
CA LEU A 48 -14.49 4.50 0.90
C LEU A 48 -15.85 5.08 1.31
N PRO A 49 -16.81 4.24 1.71
CA PRO A 49 -18.05 4.72 2.31
C PRO A 49 -17.76 5.51 3.59
N GLU A 50 -18.61 6.49 3.87
CA GLU A 50 -18.58 7.21 5.15
C GLU A 50 -18.63 6.26 6.33
N GLY A 51 -17.83 6.51 7.36
CA GLY A 51 -17.71 5.65 8.54
C GLY A 51 -16.72 4.51 8.41
N TYR A 52 -16.03 4.39 7.26
CA TYR A 52 -14.99 3.39 7.01
C TYR A 52 -13.64 4.05 6.80
N GLU A 53 -12.59 3.32 7.13
CA GLU A 53 -11.21 3.63 6.78
C GLU A 53 -10.54 2.44 6.11
N ALA A 54 -9.47 2.68 5.38
CA ALA A 54 -8.56 1.62 4.98
C ALA A 54 -7.24 1.78 5.73
N GLN A 55 -6.57 0.66 6.00
CA GLN A 55 -5.27 0.64 6.65
C GLN A 55 -4.24 -0.01 5.75
N ILE A 56 -3.10 0.65 5.59
CA ILE A 56 -1.94 0.09 4.91
C ILE A 56 -1.01 -0.49 5.97
N ARG A 57 -0.69 -1.78 5.82
CA ARG A 57 0.13 -2.53 6.77
C ARG A 57 1.28 -3.21 6.07
N PRO A 58 2.41 -3.43 6.76
CA PRO A 58 3.51 -4.21 6.22
C PRO A 58 3.14 -5.70 6.13
N ARG A 59 3.79 -6.41 5.21
CA ARG A 59 3.70 -7.87 5.17
C ARG A 59 4.62 -8.47 6.24
N SER A 60 4.05 -9.33 7.07
CA SER A 60 4.78 -9.94 8.19
C SER A 60 6.03 -10.72 7.75
N GLY A 61 5.97 -11.42 6.62
CA GLY A 61 7.10 -12.15 6.07
C GLY A 61 8.26 -11.25 5.66
N LEU A 62 7.97 -10.11 5.02
CA LEU A 62 8.99 -9.13 4.65
C LEU A 62 9.57 -8.44 5.90
N ALA A 63 8.71 -8.10 6.84
CA ALA A 63 9.15 -7.51 8.11
C ALA A 63 10.10 -8.44 8.86
N ALA A 64 9.73 -9.71 9.02
CA ALA A 64 10.51 -10.69 9.79
C ALA A 64 11.82 -11.08 9.09
N LYS A 65 11.80 -11.30 7.76
CA LYS A 65 12.95 -11.85 7.02
C LYS A 65 13.87 -10.78 6.46
N LYS A 66 13.33 -9.60 6.14
CA LYS A 66 14.06 -8.53 5.44
C LYS A 66 14.13 -7.23 6.22
N GLY A 67 13.42 -7.11 7.35
CA GLY A 67 13.34 -5.86 8.09
C GLY A 67 12.61 -4.75 7.33
N ILE A 68 11.77 -5.10 6.35
CA ILE A 68 10.99 -4.14 5.56
C ILE A 68 9.66 -3.87 6.25
N THR A 69 9.38 -2.62 6.49
CA THR A 69 8.15 -2.16 7.14
C THR A 69 7.68 -0.86 6.50
N LEU A 70 6.62 -0.30 7.06
CA LEU A 70 6.14 1.04 6.71
C LEU A 70 6.47 1.98 7.87
N LEU A 71 6.93 3.19 7.53
CA LEU A 71 7.31 4.18 8.55
C LEU A 71 6.11 4.59 9.41
N ASN A 72 4.94 4.71 8.81
CA ASN A 72 3.67 5.10 9.46
C ASN A 72 2.72 3.91 9.61
N SER A 73 3.20 2.76 10.05
CA SER A 73 2.35 1.57 10.20
C SER A 73 1.49 1.63 11.47
N PRO A 74 0.12 1.48 11.35
CA PRO A 74 -0.62 1.40 10.09
C PRO A 74 -0.80 2.79 9.45
N GLY A 75 -0.72 2.84 8.12
CA GLY A 75 -1.11 4.04 7.38
C GLY A 75 -2.63 4.11 7.27
N THR A 76 -3.22 5.25 7.58
CA THR A 76 -4.68 5.45 7.53
C THR A 76 -5.07 6.13 6.22
N ILE A 77 -6.11 5.58 5.57
CA ILE A 77 -6.78 6.22 4.43
C ILE A 77 -8.19 6.57 4.88
N ASP A 78 -8.47 7.86 4.94
CA ASP A 78 -9.76 8.39 5.35
C ASP A 78 -10.82 8.24 4.25
N ALA A 79 -12.09 8.24 4.65
CA ALA A 79 -13.19 8.08 3.72
C ALA A 79 -13.28 9.22 2.68
N ASP A 80 -12.85 10.42 3.04
CA ASP A 80 -12.83 11.59 2.15
C ASP A 80 -11.52 11.76 1.36
N TYR A 81 -10.54 10.88 1.55
CA TYR A 81 -9.29 10.92 0.78
C TYR A 81 -9.54 10.50 -0.68
N ARG A 82 -9.10 11.33 -1.63
CA ARG A 82 -9.28 11.09 -3.08
C ARG A 82 -7.96 11.02 -3.84
N GLY A 83 -6.83 11.13 -3.14
CA GLY A 83 -5.52 11.03 -3.75
C GLY A 83 -5.09 9.60 -4.06
N GLU A 84 -3.94 9.48 -4.70
CA GLU A 84 -3.30 8.19 -4.91
C GLU A 84 -2.86 7.56 -3.59
N ILE A 85 -3.05 6.26 -3.45
CA ILE A 85 -2.50 5.51 -2.32
C ILE A 85 -0.99 5.44 -2.47
N GLY A 86 -0.28 6.06 -1.54
CA GLY A 86 1.17 6.02 -1.43
C GLY A 86 1.60 5.24 -0.18
N VAL A 87 2.64 4.44 -0.32
CA VAL A 87 3.22 3.67 0.78
C VAL A 87 4.52 4.32 1.23
N ILE A 88 4.64 4.66 2.52
CA ILE A 88 5.80 5.38 3.07
C ILE A 88 6.77 4.40 3.76
#